data_8642d77a5a5b54433296cde881d7d5c8
#
_entry.id   8642d77a5a5b54433296cde881d7d5c8
#
_cell.length_a   1.000
_cell.length_b   1.000
_cell.length_c   1.000
_cell.angle_alpha   90.00
_cell.angle_beta   90.00
_cell.angle_gamma   90.00
#
_symmetry.space_group_name_H-M   'P 1'
#
loop_
_entity.id
_entity.type
_entity.pdbx_description
1 polymer ?
#
loop_
_entity_poly.entity_id
_entity_poly.type
_entity_poly.pdbx_seq_one_letter_code
_entity_poly.pdbx_strand_id
1 'polypeptide(L)'
;MITTYSINYRTQLCEFFSRIIESHKAYISHGELQMGIALDGNELAPNYKEMWLKYLDRQVENPDNTLLLYLEDRTIIGFVLFGITNDGASPYGVIFDLSVDPAYRGKHIGQELLQRATESFRANGIQHCYLESGVNNHSAHRFFEHHGFKQVSDIFRLKL
;
A
#
# COMPACT_ATOMS: atom_id res chain seq x y z
N MET A 1 -7.15 -2.31 -16.55
CA MET A 1 -6.15 -1.38 -17.17
C MET A 1 -5.44 -0.59 -16.08
N ILE A 2 -4.10 -0.52 -16.14
CA ILE A 2 -3.31 0.29 -15.18
C ILE A 2 -3.15 1.71 -15.70
N THR A 3 -3.34 2.71 -14.84
CA THR A 3 -3.14 4.13 -15.13
C THR A 3 -2.46 4.83 -13.95
N THR A 4 -1.80 5.95 -14.22
CA THR A 4 -1.26 6.81 -13.17
C THR A 4 -2.39 7.55 -12.47
N TYR A 5 -2.28 7.70 -11.16
CA TYR A 5 -3.22 8.49 -10.37
C TYR A 5 -3.31 9.94 -10.87
N SER A 6 -4.51 10.48 -10.79
CA SER A 6 -4.77 11.92 -10.89
C SER A 6 -5.75 12.34 -9.80
N ILE A 7 -5.79 13.64 -9.51
CA ILE A 7 -6.65 14.20 -8.46
C ILE A 7 -8.13 13.85 -8.65
N ASN A 8 -8.57 13.62 -9.87
CA ASN A 8 -9.94 13.23 -10.17
C ASN A 8 -10.35 11.90 -9.55
N TYR A 9 -9.39 11.04 -9.22
CA TYR A 9 -9.64 9.75 -8.58
C TYR A 9 -9.58 9.81 -7.04
N ARG A 10 -9.24 10.96 -6.44
CA ARG A 10 -8.99 11.08 -5.00
C ARG A 10 -10.16 10.59 -4.14
N THR A 11 -11.37 11.02 -4.45
CA THR A 11 -12.57 10.60 -3.71
C THR A 11 -12.84 9.11 -3.89
N GLN A 12 -12.81 8.62 -5.13
CA GLN A 12 -13.06 7.20 -5.42
C GLN A 12 -12.00 6.30 -4.77
N LEU A 13 -10.73 6.73 -4.74
CA LEU A 13 -9.66 5.97 -4.09
C LEU A 13 -9.83 5.93 -2.56
N CYS A 14 -10.28 7.03 -1.95
CA CYS A 14 -10.61 7.05 -0.53
C CYS A 14 -11.78 6.10 -0.19
N GLU A 15 -12.81 6.06 -1.02
CA GLU A 15 -13.93 5.13 -0.87
C GLU A 15 -13.49 3.68 -1.04
N PHE A 16 -12.62 3.41 -2.02
CA PHE A 16 -12.01 2.09 -2.22
C PHE A 16 -11.23 1.65 -0.98
N PHE A 17 -10.30 2.47 -0.50
CA PHE A 17 -9.50 2.19 0.70
C PHE A 17 -10.40 1.94 1.91
N SER A 18 -11.39 2.81 2.12
CA SER A 18 -12.33 2.71 3.25
C SER A 18 -13.06 1.37 3.27
N ARG A 19 -13.59 0.95 2.12
CA ARG A 19 -14.27 -0.34 1.98
C ARG A 19 -13.35 -1.52 2.30
N ILE A 20 -12.09 -1.44 1.85
CA ILE A 20 -11.11 -2.50 2.11
C ILE A 20 -10.77 -2.58 3.60
N ILE A 21 -10.40 -1.46 4.23
CA ILE A 21 -9.95 -1.48 5.63
C ILE A 21 -11.08 -1.77 6.60
N GLU A 22 -12.30 -1.35 6.31
CA GLU A 22 -13.48 -1.67 7.12
C GLU A 22 -13.82 -3.17 7.11
N SER A 23 -13.64 -3.84 5.96
CA SER A 23 -13.95 -5.27 5.81
C SER A 23 -12.77 -6.19 6.15
N HIS A 24 -11.54 -5.67 6.18
CA HIS A 24 -10.31 -6.46 6.38
C HIS A 24 -9.41 -5.83 7.44
N LYS A 25 -9.73 -6.03 8.71
CA LYS A 25 -8.95 -5.51 9.85
C LYS A 25 -7.49 -6.01 9.87
N ALA A 26 -7.22 -7.16 9.26
CA ALA A 26 -5.86 -7.68 9.09
C ALA A 26 -4.97 -6.77 8.23
N TYR A 27 -5.54 -5.87 7.45
CA TYR A 27 -4.82 -4.84 6.67
C TYR A 27 -4.10 -3.81 7.58
N ILE A 28 -4.60 -3.61 8.80
CA ILE A 28 -4.03 -2.66 9.75
C ILE A 28 -2.63 -3.13 10.18
N SER A 29 -1.65 -2.29 9.94
CA SER A 29 -0.26 -2.45 10.38
C SER A 29 0.15 -1.31 11.31
N HIS A 30 1.44 -1.24 11.68
CA HIS A 30 1.90 -0.16 12.52
C HIS A 30 1.79 1.22 11.84
N GLY A 31 1.84 1.29 10.52
CA GLY A 31 1.66 2.54 9.77
C GLY A 31 0.30 3.18 10.03
N GLU A 32 -0.78 2.40 9.96
CA GLU A 32 -2.12 2.89 10.25
C GLU A 32 -2.27 3.34 11.71
N LEU A 33 -1.62 2.64 12.64
CA LEU A 33 -1.57 3.03 14.05
C LEU A 33 -0.79 4.33 14.26
N GLN A 34 0.37 4.49 13.63
CA GLN A 34 1.18 5.71 13.73
C GLN A 34 0.49 6.93 13.10
N MET A 35 -0.21 6.75 12.00
CA MET A 35 -0.92 7.82 11.31
C MET A 35 -2.26 8.21 11.97
N GLY A 36 -2.70 7.48 13.00
CA GLY A 36 -3.97 7.72 13.66
C GLY A 36 -5.19 7.28 12.83
N ILE A 37 -4.98 6.43 11.83
CA ILE A 37 -6.06 5.79 11.06
C ILE A 37 -6.71 4.70 11.88
N ALA A 38 -5.91 3.94 12.63
CA ALA A 38 -6.36 2.92 13.56
C ALA A 38 -5.97 3.27 15.00
N LEU A 39 -6.80 2.83 15.95
CA LEU A 39 -6.60 2.94 17.38
C LEU A 39 -6.08 1.61 17.97
N ASP A 40 -5.77 1.63 19.26
CA ASP A 40 -5.48 0.41 20.02
C ASP A 40 -6.63 -0.60 19.86
N GLY A 41 -6.29 -1.89 19.66
CA GLY A 41 -7.27 -2.93 19.42
C GLY A 41 -7.73 -3.07 17.97
N ASN A 42 -7.05 -2.40 17.03
CA ASN A 42 -7.36 -2.44 15.60
C ASN A 42 -8.75 -1.89 15.23
N GLU A 43 -9.23 -0.93 16.01
CA GLU A 43 -10.42 -0.17 15.67
C GLU A 43 -10.05 1.04 14.81
N LEU A 44 -10.89 1.38 13.83
CA LEU A 44 -10.70 2.57 13.02
C LEU A 44 -11.03 3.82 13.83
N ALA A 45 -10.20 4.85 13.71
CA ALA A 45 -10.48 6.15 14.29
C ALA A 45 -11.74 6.77 13.65
N PRO A 46 -12.56 7.56 14.37
CA PRO A 46 -13.75 8.20 13.80
C PRO A 46 -13.47 9.06 12.56
N ASN A 47 -12.26 9.66 12.49
CA ASN A 47 -11.79 10.50 11.38
C ASN A 47 -10.78 9.81 10.48
N TYR A 48 -10.77 8.48 10.43
CA TYR A 48 -9.74 7.72 9.69
C TYR A 48 -9.65 8.08 8.20
N LYS A 49 -10.78 8.42 7.56
CA LYS A 49 -10.79 8.85 6.15
C LYS A 49 -10.03 10.15 5.93
N GLU A 50 -10.22 11.12 6.82
CA GLU A 50 -9.48 12.40 6.78
C GLU A 50 -7.98 12.16 7.00
N MET A 51 -7.62 11.32 7.96
CA MET A 51 -6.23 10.98 8.24
C MET A 51 -5.57 10.26 7.06
N TRP A 52 -6.28 9.33 6.44
CA TRP A 52 -5.79 8.65 5.25
C TRP A 52 -5.63 9.59 4.05
N LEU A 53 -6.55 10.51 3.83
CA LEU A 53 -6.46 11.51 2.77
C LEU A 53 -5.26 12.45 2.97
N LYS A 54 -4.96 12.85 4.20
CA LYS A 54 -3.75 13.61 4.52
C LYS A 54 -2.46 12.82 4.22
N TYR A 55 -2.48 11.53 4.51
CA TYR A 55 -1.39 10.63 4.13
C TYR A 55 -1.25 10.54 2.61
N LEU A 56 -2.34 10.25 1.89
CA LEU A 56 -2.36 10.16 0.43
C LEU A 56 -1.80 11.42 -0.22
N ASP A 57 -2.30 12.59 0.18
CA ASP A 57 -1.88 13.88 -0.38
C ASP A 57 -0.36 14.08 -0.23
N ARG A 58 0.21 13.79 0.94
CA ARG A 58 1.67 13.85 1.16
C ARG A 58 2.44 12.87 0.27
N GLN A 59 1.90 11.69 0.07
CA GLN A 59 2.57 10.67 -0.74
C GLN A 59 2.59 11.05 -2.23
N VAL A 60 1.50 11.58 -2.76
CA VAL A 60 1.41 11.97 -4.17
C VAL A 60 2.12 13.29 -4.48
N GLU A 61 2.34 14.14 -3.48
CA GLU A 61 3.16 15.36 -3.59
C GLU A 61 4.67 15.06 -3.64
N ASN A 62 5.10 13.90 -3.14
CA ASN A 62 6.49 13.50 -3.20
C ASN A 62 6.85 13.02 -4.62
N PRO A 63 7.79 13.68 -5.34
CA PRO A 63 8.16 13.34 -6.71
C PRO A 63 8.84 11.96 -6.84
N ASP A 64 9.39 11.43 -5.74
CA ASP A 64 10.03 10.11 -5.71
C ASP A 64 9.01 8.96 -5.58
N ASN A 65 7.73 9.30 -5.40
CA ASN A 65 6.65 8.34 -5.26
C ASN A 65 5.82 8.23 -6.53
N THR A 66 5.26 7.05 -6.72
CA THR A 66 4.34 6.74 -7.82
C THR A 66 3.11 6.03 -7.29
N LEU A 67 1.95 6.50 -7.69
CA LEU A 67 0.67 5.86 -7.41
C LEU A 67 0.02 5.40 -8.72
N LEU A 68 -0.17 4.10 -8.84
CA LEU A 68 -0.84 3.48 -9.99
C LEU A 68 -2.19 2.90 -9.54
N LEU A 69 -3.19 3.08 -10.40
CA LEU A 69 -4.54 2.55 -10.22
C LEU A 69 -4.79 1.45 -11.25
N TYR A 70 -5.46 0.39 -10.81
CA TYR A 70 -6.02 -0.60 -11.72
C TYR A 70 -7.53 -0.33 -11.88
N LEU A 71 -7.94 -0.02 -13.10
CA LEU A 71 -9.33 0.32 -13.43
C LEU A 71 -10.00 -0.78 -14.24
N GLU A 72 -11.25 -1.05 -13.92
CA GLU A 72 -12.22 -1.77 -14.74
C GLU A 72 -13.45 -0.87 -14.90
N ASP A 73 -13.82 -0.55 -16.15
CA ASP A 73 -14.96 0.33 -16.47
C ASP A 73 -14.97 1.64 -15.64
N ARG A 74 -13.79 2.29 -15.52
CA ARG A 74 -13.54 3.51 -14.74
C ARG A 74 -13.65 3.34 -13.22
N THR A 75 -13.86 2.11 -12.74
CA THR A 75 -13.92 1.80 -11.32
C THR A 75 -12.55 1.32 -10.84
N ILE A 76 -12.09 1.86 -9.70
CA ILE A 76 -10.84 1.39 -9.07
C ILE A 76 -11.11 0.03 -8.44
N ILE A 77 -10.34 -0.98 -8.89
CA ILE A 77 -10.38 -2.35 -8.39
C ILE A 77 -9.07 -2.78 -7.75
N GLY A 78 -8.06 -1.92 -7.78
CA GLY A 78 -6.77 -2.10 -7.12
C GLY A 78 -5.88 -0.89 -7.28
N PHE A 79 -4.87 -0.78 -6.45
CA PHE A 79 -3.84 0.26 -6.57
C PHE A 79 -2.52 -0.21 -5.96
N VAL A 80 -1.44 0.44 -6.34
CA VAL A 80 -0.13 0.34 -5.70
C VAL A 80 0.46 1.73 -5.53
N LEU A 81 0.94 2.02 -4.33
CA LEU A 81 1.72 3.20 -4.00
C LEU A 81 3.14 2.74 -3.65
N PHE A 82 4.13 3.26 -4.35
CA PHE A 82 5.53 2.91 -4.15
C PHE A 82 6.44 4.10 -4.41
N GLY A 83 7.67 4.05 -3.93
CA GLY A 83 8.63 5.11 -4.13
C GLY A 83 10.06 4.68 -3.84
N ILE A 84 11.00 5.60 -4.07
CA ILE A 84 12.43 5.41 -3.82
C ILE A 84 12.84 6.29 -2.64
N THR A 85 13.54 5.70 -1.68
CA THR A 85 14.02 6.37 -0.47
C THR A 85 15.56 6.39 -0.48
N ASN A 86 16.13 7.55 -0.08
CA ASN A 86 17.57 7.80 -0.10
C ASN A 86 18.17 8.08 1.29
N ASP A 87 17.57 7.57 2.35
CA ASP A 87 18.01 7.76 3.74
C ASP A 87 18.94 6.67 4.28
N GLY A 88 19.32 5.73 3.44
CA GLY A 88 20.21 4.62 3.77
C GLY A 88 21.59 4.71 3.12
N ALA A 89 22.37 3.64 3.23
CA ALA A 89 23.70 3.52 2.60
C ALA A 89 23.62 3.55 1.07
N SER A 90 22.51 3.10 0.51
CA SER A 90 22.18 3.17 -0.92
C SER A 90 20.66 3.39 -1.06
N PRO A 91 20.20 3.93 -2.19
CA PRO A 91 18.77 4.06 -2.44
C PRO A 91 18.06 2.69 -2.43
N TYR A 92 16.86 2.65 -1.90
CA TYR A 92 16.03 1.46 -1.89
C TYR A 92 14.57 1.78 -2.23
N GLY A 93 13.86 0.78 -2.74
CA GLY A 93 12.44 0.89 -3.03
C GLY A 93 11.58 0.61 -1.80
N VAL A 94 10.44 1.28 -1.72
CA VAL A 94 9.41 1.00 -0.72
C VAL A 94 8.07 0.84 -1.43
N ILE A 95 7.36 -0.24 -1.12
CA ILE A 95 5.96 -0.40 -1.47
C ILE A 95 5.17 0.02 -0.23
N PHE A 96 4.54 1.19 -0.30
CA PHE A 96 3.79 1.75 0.82
C PHE A 96 2.41 1.11 0.98
N ASP A 97 1.74 0.88 -0.16
CA ASP A 97 0.43 0.24 -0.21
C ASP A 97 0.29 -0.60 -1.48
N LEU A 98 -0.31 -1.76 -1.34
CA LEU A 98 -0.78 -2.59 -2.46
C LEU A 98 -2.11 -3.23 -2.06
N SER A 99 -3.15 -2.91 -2.78
CA SER A 99 -4.49 -3.43 -2.47
C SER A 99 -5.26 -3.79 -3.74
N VAL A 100 -6.00 -4.89 -3.65
CA VAL A 100 -6.90 -5.37 -4.71
C VAL A 100 -8.24 -5.72 -4.08
N ASP A 101 -9.31 -5.27 -4.72
CA ASP A 101 -10.67 -5.60 -4.32
C ASP A 101 -10.84 -7.13 -4.20
N PRO A 102 -11.35 -7.63 -3.07
CA PRO A 102 -11.53 -9.07 -2.85
C PRO A 102 -12.28 -9.78 -3.97
N ALA A 103 -13.27 -9.11 -4.59
CA ALA A 103 -14.04 -9.68 -5.71
C ALA A 103 -13.20 -9.91 -6.99
N TYR A 104 -12.03 -9.29 -7.07
CA TYR A 104 -11.13 -9.36 -8.22
C TYR A 104 -9.83 -10.11 -7.91
N ARG A 105 -9.68 -10.67 -6.73
CA ARG A 105 -8.52 -11.51 -6.39
C ARG A 105 -8.47 -12.78 -7.25
N GLY A 106 -7.28 -13.33 -7.44
CA GLY A 106 -7.08 -14.47 -8.34
C GLY A 106 -7.04 -14.14 -9.84
N LYS A 107 -7.26 -12.88 -10.21
CA LYS A 107 -7.19 -12.39 -11.61
C LYS A 107 -5.84 -11.73 -11.96
N HIS A 108 -4.80 -12.02 -11.22
CA HIS A 108 -3.42 -11.50 -11.41
C HIS A 108 -3.24 -9.98 -11.27
N ILE A 109 -4.25 -9.23 -10.85
CA ILE A 109 -4.21 -7.75 -10.72
C ILE A 109 -3.10 -7.31 -9.74
N GLY A 110 -3.00 -7.95 -8.58
CA GLY A 110 -1.94 -7.67 -7.60
C GLY A 110 -0.55 -7.96 -8.16
N GLN A 111 -0.41 -9.03 -8.94
CA GLN A 111 0.83 -9.37 -9.61
C GLN A 111 1.24 -8.31 -10.65
N GLU A 112 0.30 -7.85 -11.48
CA GLU A 112 0.57 -6.81 -12.47
C GLU A 112 0.98 -5.48 -11.81
N LEU A 113 0.30 -5.08 -10.73
CA LEU A 113 0.64 -3.88 -9.96
C LEU A 113 2.04 -4.00 -9.32
N LEU A 114 2.33 -5.14 -8.69
CA LEU A 114 3.63 -5.41 -8.09
C LEU A 114 4.75 -5.43 -9.16
N GLN A 115 4.48 -6.01 -10.32
CA GLN A 115 5.42 -6.03 -11.43
C GLN A 115 5.76 -4.61 -11.89
N ARG A 116 4.79 -3.71 -12.04
CA ARG A 116 5.03 -2.31 -12.41
C ARG A 116 5.94 -1.60 -11.40
N ALA A 117 5.71 -1.79 -10.11
CA ALA A 117 6.55 -1.23 -9.07
C ALA A 117 8.00 -1.78 -9.16
N THR A 118 8.14 -3.09 -9.27
CA THR A 118 9.48 -3.73 -9.34
C THR A 118 10.23 -3.41 -10.64
N GLU A 119 9.55 -3.27 -11.77
CA GLU A 119 10.14 -2.79 -13.02
C GLU A 119 10.65 -1.35 -12.88
N SER A 120 9.87 -0.47 -12.24
CA SER A 120 10.31 0.90 -11.95
C SER A 120 11.56 0.93 -11.07
N PHE A 121 11.61 0.11 -10.01
CA PHE A 121 12.80 0.01 -9.16
C PHE A 121 14.04 -0.46 -9.95
N ARG A 122 13.91 -1.51 -10.77
CA ARG A 122 15.01 -2.01 -11.60
C ARG A 122 15.49 -0.97 -12.61
N ALA A 123 14.58 -0.25 -13.25
CA ALA A 123 14.91 0.82 -14.20
C ALA A 123 15.71 1.96 -13.55
N ASN A 124 15.56 2.18 -12.25
CA ASN A 124 16.30 3.17 -11.47
C ASN A 124 17.52 2.58 -10.75
N GLY A 125 17.94 1.36 -11.06
CA GLY A 125 19.12 0.73 -10.47
C GLY A 125 18.95 0.31 -9.01
N ILE A 126 17.72 0.23 -8.52
CA ILE A 126 17.41 -0.18 -7.14
C ILE A 126 17.60 -1.69 -7.01
N GLN A 127 18.36 -2.11 -6.01
CA GLN A 127 18.68 -3.53 -5.77
C GLN A 127 17.75 -4.20 -4.77
N HIS A 128 17.20 -3.44 -3.82
CA HIS A 128 16.33 -3.95 -2.77
C HIS A 128 15.08 -3.08 -2.63
N CYS A 129 13.95 -3.71 -2.40
CA CYS A 129 12.74 -3.02 -1.99
C CYS A 129 12.11 -3.69 -0.77
N TYR A 130 11.41 -2.90 0.01
CA TYR A 130 10.81 -3.29 1.28
C TYR A 130 9.32 -2.97 1.28
N LEU A 131 8.59 -3.70 2.08
CA LEU A 131 7.20 -3.43 2.40
C LEU A 131 6.90 -3.87 3.83
N GLU A 132 5.85 -3.34 4.38
CA GLU A 132 5.27 -3.81 5.63
C GLU A 132 3.90 -4.42 5.38
N SER A 133 3.54 -5.38 6.21
CA SER A 133 2.22 -6.00 6.19
C SER A 133 1.77 -6.30 7.61
N GLY A 134 0.50 -6.09 7.89
CA GLY A 134 -0.08 -6.39 9.20
C GLY A 134 0.20 -7.86 9.61
N VAL A 135 0.55 -8.07 10.87
CA VAL A 135 0.96 -9.37 11.41
C VAL A 135 -0.07 -10.48 11.16
N ASN A 136 -1.35 -10.14 11.08
CA ASN A 136 -2.45 -11.08 10.83
C ASN A 136 -2.86 -11.18 9.35
N ASN A 137 -2.20 -10.42 8.45
CA ASN A 137 -2.53 -10.42 7.02
C ASN A 137 -1.84 -11.57 6.28
N HIS A 138 -2.17 -12.79 6.68
CA HIS A 138 -1.52 -14.00 6.15
C HIS A 138 -1.72 -14.19 4.64
N SER A 139 -2.81 -13.69 4.07
CA SER A 139 -3.03 -13.76 2.62
C SER A 139 -2.04 -12.86 1.86
N ALA A 140 -1.75 -11.68 2.38
CA ALA A 140 -0.73 -10.80 1.82
C ALA A 140 0.67 -11.39 2.00
N HIS A 141 0.99 -11.97 3.17
CA HIS A 141 2.27 -12.63 3.40
C HIS A 141 2.53 -13.74 2.36
N ARG A 142 1.56 -14.64 2.14
CA ARG A 142 1.69 -15.70 1.11
C ARG A 142 1.86 -15.12 -0.30
N PHE A 143 1.14 -14.04 -0.61
CA PHE A 143 1.29 -13.35 -1.90
C PHE A 143 2.71 -12.82 -2.09
N PHE A 144 3.25 -12.09 -1.12
CA PHE A 144 4.60 -11.52 -1.21
C PHE A 144 5.69 -12.60 -1.21
N GLU A 145 5.58 -13.61 -0.37
CA GLU A 145 6.51 -14.75 -0.35
C GLU A 145 6.54 -15.49 -1.69
N HIS A 146 5.37 -15.69 -2.31
CA HIS A 146 5.27 -16.29 -3.65
C HIS A 146 6.00 -15.44 -4.72
N HIS A 147 6.09 -14.13 -4.52
CA HIS A 147 6.79 -13.22 -5.42
C HIS A 147 8.24 -12.94 -4.99
N GLY A 148 8.80 -13.74 -4.10
CA GLY A 148 10.21 -13.73 -3.73
C GLY A 148 10.57 -12.82 -2.56
N PHE A 149 9.61 -12.17 -1.91
CA PHE A 149 9.86 -11.43 -0.68
C PHE A 149 10.17 -12.39 0.47
N LYS A 150 11.02 -11.95 1.37
CA LYS A 150 11.37 -12.68 2.60
C LYS A 150 11.19 -11.75 3.79
N GLN A 151 10.63 -12.24 4.87
CA GLN A 151 10.56 -11.50 6.12
C GLN A 151 11.97 -11.27 6.66
N VAL A 152 12.28 -10.02 7.01
CA VAL A 152 13.61 -9.61 7.49
C VAL A 152 13.57 -8.98 8.88
N SER A 153 12.39 -8.58 9.36
CA SER A 153 12.21 -7.96 10.68
C SER A 153 10.78 -8.09 11.20
N ASP A 154 10.62 -7.84 12.50
CA ASP A 154 9.33 -7.67 13.17
C ASP A 154 9.28 -6.29 13.84
N ILE A 155 8.07 -5.75 14.01
CA ILE A 155 7.84 -4.49 14.70
C ILE A 155 7.13 -4.76 16.03
N PHE A 156 7.68 -4.22 17.11
CA PHE A 156 7.13 -4.29 18.46
C PHE A 156 6.71 -2.91 18.92
N ARG A 157 5.59 -2.82 19.61
CA ARG A 157 5.06 -1.57 20.16
C ARG A 157 4.88 -1.69 21.67
N LEU A 158 5.34 -0.67 22.40
CA LEU A 158 5.07 -0.48 23.82
C LEU A 158 4.19 0.77 24.01
N LYS A 159 3.10 0.63 24.73
CA LYS A 159 2.31 1.77 25.21
C LYS A 159 2.94 2.29 26.51
N LEU A 160 3.28 3.57 26.53
CA LEU A 160 3.88 4.26 27.70
C LEU A 160 2.81 4.91 28.55
#